data_467ac3c336a15e9d0f172f2398b5e41e
#
_entry.id   467ac3c336a15e9d0f172f2398b5e41e
#
_cell.length_a   1.000
_cell.length_b   1.000
_cell.length_c   1.000
_cell.angle_alpha   90.00
_cell.angle_beta   90.00
_cell.angle_gamma   90.00
#
_symmetry.space_group_name_H-M   'P 1'
#
loop_
_entity.id
_entity.type
_entity.pdbx_description
1 polymer ?
#
loop_
_entity_poly.entity_id
_entity_poly.type
_entity_poly.pdbx_seq_one_letter_code
_entity_poly.pdbx_strand_id
1 'polypeptide(L)'
;DDLAQQLWLDPIELRLKNVLKTGMKNTQGAIPAGAVRADEILRKAQKHSLWVNRARRKKEYEASHPGRAYGIGFACVQKDFGTGAESSFAKVEISPEGRIMLRHTGTEIGTGMSTSQAIACVRSLGSPATDLGFAITDWPDLPMKTSGDPYLMSQSDQDGAQVDPQWTPALASPASASNSAFYYTHTTREACRVIFQYGLWPAALALWGSGTGGGQAAPYVVRQEDARWEHGLLTANGMQGLSLAQLAAKAHEMGGVVGAVVHGFNRWQWAEAEFPIGNTTARLAADGLALCFGEGAAGSAAAQAKSYRAIKRAHVYYPPVQRNNAGVTYYSAMGSLAELAINLANGEVELLNHHSIIECGNVLSEELVSGQIQGGIAMGIGHALYEYLPLYEDGPGNGTWNFNRYHLPRASEVA
;
A
#
# COMPACT_ATOMS: atom_id res chain seq x y z
N ASP A 1 4.89 5.83 32.06
CA ASP A 1 6.19 6.30 32.56
C ASP A 1 6.29 6.13 34.08
N ASP A 2 5.21 6.29 34.84
CA ASP A 2 5.18 6.15 36.30
C ASP A 2 5.70 4.78 36.78
N LEU A 3 5.29 3.69 36.12
CA LEU A 3 5.80 2.35 36.43
C LEU A 3 7.32 2.25 36.18
N ALA A 4 7.82 2.85 35.12
CA ALA A 4 9.25 2.88 34.85
C ALA A 4 10.00 3.65 35.94
N GLN A 5 9.45 4.77 36.39
CA GLN A 5 10.01 5.58 37.49
C GLN A 5 10.04 4.79 38.80
N GLN A 6 8.95 4.10 39.16
CA GLN A 6 8.89 3.26 40.35
C GLN A 6 9.90 2.10 40.32
N LEU A 7 10.18 1.57 39.12
CA LEU A 7 11.14 0.48 38.91
C LEU A 7 12.58 0.96 38.68
N TRP A 8 12.83 2.26 38.72
CA TRP A 8 14.15 2.89 38.42
C TRP A 8 14.69 2.49 37.03
N LEU A 9 13.78 2.31 36.04
CA LEU A 9 14.11 1.97 34.68
C LEU A 9 13.89 3.17 33.74
N ASP A 10 14.67 3.22 32.68
CA ASP A 10 14.35 4.09 31.54
C ASP A 10 13.01 3.66 30.93
N PRO A 11 12.08 4.60 30.61
CA PRO A 11 10.79 4.26 30.04
C PRO A 11 10.86 3.45 28.74
N ILE A 12 11.85 3.69 27.88
CA ILE A 12 12.06 2.90 26.66
C ILE A 12 12.60 1.51 27.02
N GLU A 13 13.48 1.40 28.00
CA GLU A 13 13.98 0.11 28.46
C GLU A 13 12.85 -0.78 29.00
N LEU A 14 11.95 -0.23 29.81
CA LEU A 14 10.77 -0.94 30.29
C LEU A 14 9.91 -1.46 29.11
N ARG A 15 9.70 -0.64 28.09
CA ARG A 15 8.96 -1.04 26.89
C ARG A 15 9.68 -2.15 26.12
N LEU A 16 11.00 -2.10 25.97
CA LEU A 16 11.81 -3.13 25.32
C LEU A 16 11.72 -4.51 26.00
N LYS A 17 11.50 -4.54 27.33
CA LYS A 17 11.30 -5.78 28.09
C LYS A 17 9.92 -6.42 27.80
N ASN A 18 8.92 -5.58 27.45
CA ASN A 18 7.51 -6.00 27.35
C ASN A 18 6.97 -6.01 25.92
N VAL A 19 7.71 -5.47 24.93
CA VAL A 19 7.22 -5.34 23.55
C VAL A 19 7.07 -6.71 22.89
N LEU A 20 6.00 -6.85 22.09
CA LEU A 20 5.77 -7.99 21.22
C LEU A 20 6.90 -8.09 20.18
N LYS A 21 7.39 -9.28 19.92
CA LYS A 21 8.44 -9.57 18.94
C LYS A 21 7.95 -10.61 17.93
N THR A 22 8.60 -10.64 16.78
CA THR A 22 8.35 -11.66 15.75
C THR A 22 8.35 -13.06 16.33
N GLY A 23 7.32 -13.84 15.99
CA GLY A 23 7.13 -15.22 16.46
C GLY A 23 6.49 -15.35 17.83
N MET A 24 6.28 -14.26 18.58
CA MET A 24 5.54 -14.29 19.85
C MET A 24 4.03 -14.23 19.62
N LYS A 25 3.28 -14.81 20.54
CA LYS A 25 1.82 -14.65 20.57
C LYS A 25 1.43 -13.26 21.06
N ASN A 26 0.47 -12.64 20.38
CA ASN A 26 -0.15 -11.40 20.81
C ASN A 26 -1.15 -11.62 21.97
N THR A 27 -1.82 -10.57 22.41
CA THR A 27 -2.81 -10.62 23.52
C THR A 27 -4.04 -11.47 23.21
N GLN A 28 -4.28 -11.79 21.94
CA GLN A 28 -5.36 -12.68 21.48
C GLN A 28 -4.90 -14.14 21.35
N GLY A 29 -3.64 -14.44 21.70
CA GLY A 29 -3.06 -15.76 21.63
C GLY A 29 -2.61 -16.22 20.25
N ALA A 30 -2.69 -15.35 19.23
CA ALA A 30 -2.26 -15.64 17.86
C ALA A 30 -0.83 -15.14 17.59
N ILE A 31 -0.12 -15.82 16.69
CA ILE A 31 1.16 -15.35 16.18
C ILE A 31 0.88 -14.44 14.98
N PRO A 32 1.31 -13.16 15.01
CA PRO A 32 1.13 -12.25 13.90
C PRO A 32 1.79 -12.75 12.61
N ALA A 33 1.21 -12.41 11.47
CA ALA A 33 1.81 -12.66 10.17
C ALA A 33 2.93 -11.64 9.91
N GLY A 34 4.07 -12.11 9.40
CA GLY A 34 5.21 -11.25 9.09
C GLY A 34 6.02 -10.79 10.31
N ALA A 35 6.88 -9.80 10.08
CA ALA A 35 7.78 -9.27 11.11
C ALA A 35 7.08 -8.25 12.00
N VAL A 36 7.34 -8.32 13.30
CA VAL A 36 6.94 -7.33 14.29
C VAL A 36 8.18 -6.53 14.66
N ARG A 37 8.21 -5.22 14.34
CA ARG A 37 9.43 -4.38 14.41
C ARG A 37 9.36 -3.27 15.44
N ALA A 38 8.44 -3.35 16.39
CA ALA A 38 8.31 -2.35 17.44
C ALA A 38 9.58 -2.21 18.31
N ASP A 39 10.33 -3.29 18.51
CA ASP A 39 11.62 -3.24 19.21
C ASP A 39 12.71 -2.48 18.44
N GLU A 40 12.69 -2.50 17.12
CA GLU A 40 13.60 -1.70 16.28
C GLU A 40 13.31 -0.20 16.45
N ILE A 41 12.03 0.19 16.47
CA ILE A 41 11.58 1.56 16.73
C ILE A 41 12.06 2.03 18.10
N LEU A 42 11.81 1.22 19.13
CA LEU A 42 12.23 1.52 20.50
C LEU A 42 13.75 1.70 20.61
N ARG A 43 14.53 0.83 19.99
CA ARG A 43 16.00 0.92 19.98
C ARG A 43 16.52 2.15 19.25
N LYS A 44 15.87 2.56 18.16
CA LYS A 44 16.20 3.80 17.44
C LYS A 44 15.90 5.02 18.31
N ALA A 45 14.73 5.07 18.94
CA ALA A 45 14.37 6.14 19.86
C ALA A 45 15.32 6.22 21.05
N GLN A 46 15.68 5.07 21.67
CA GLN A 46 16.61 5.00 22.81
C GLN A 46 17.99 5.63 22.49
N LYS A 47 18.44 5.51 21.24
CA LYS A 47 19.73 6.03 20.76
C LYS A 47 19.64 7.45 20.19
N HIS A 48 18.43 7.97 20.00
CA HIS A 48 18.24 9.30 19.41
C HIS A 48 18.79 10.40 20.31
N SER A 49 19.42 11.42 19.75
CA SER A 49 20.10 12.49 20.47
C SER A 49 19.18 13.27 21.43
N LEU A 50 17.91 13.47 21.05
CA LEU A 50 16.89 14.06 21.93
C LEU A 50 16.75 13.24 23.21
N TRP A 51 16.59 11.91 23.09
CA TRP A 51 16.39 11.03 24.25
C TRP A 51 17.63 10.90 25.11
N VAL A 52 18.78 10.66 24.50
CA VAL A 52 20.05 10.48 25.22
C VAL A 52 20.45 11.74 26.00
N ASN A 53 20.24 12.91 25.41
CA ASN A 53 20.66 14.19 25.99
C ASN A 53 19.55 14.90 26.80
N ARG A 54 18.39 14.27 27.01
CA ARG A 54 17.19 14.95 27.57
C ARG A 54 17.44 15.66 28.92
N ALA A 55 18.20 15.02 29.80
CA ALA A 55 18.50 15.61 31.09
C ALA A 55 19.41 16.84 30.98
N ARG A 56 20.43 16.78 30.11
CA ARG A 56 21.31 17.91 29.82
C ARG A 56 20.55 19.06 29.17
N ARG A 57 19.75 18.75 28.13
CA ARG A 57 18.92 19.72 27.41
C ARG A 57 17.95 20.44 28.35
N LYS A 58 17.30 19.68 29.26
CA LYS A 58 16.41 20.25 30.27
C LYS A 58 17.15 21.30 31.14
N LYS A 59 18.30 20.93 31.68
CA LYS A 59 19.10 21.82 32.52
C LYS A 59 19.54 23.08 31.76
N GLU A 60 20.00 22.93 30.53
CA GLU A 60 20.46 24.06 29.70
C GLU A 60 19.30 24.97 29.31
N TYR A 61 18.15 24.43 28.92
CA TYR A 61 16.99 25.20 28.53
C TYR A 61 16.40 25.99 29.69
N GLU A 62 16.14 25.34 30.83
CA GLU A 62 15.56 25.98 32.01
C GLU A 62 16.49 27.07 32.61
N ALA A 63 17.78 26.89 32.50
CA ALA A 63 18.75 27.92 32.91
C ALA A 63 18.72 29.16 32.01
N SER A 64 18.47 29.00 30.73
CA SER A 64 18.41 30.10 29.74
C SER A 64 17.01 30.72 29.59
N HIS A 65 15.96 30.05 30.10
CA HIS A 65 14.57 30.50 30.02
C HIS A 65 13.90 30.48 31.41
N PRO A 66 14.19 31.43 32.28
CA PRO A 66 13.57 31.51 33.61
C PRO A 66 12.04 31.56 33.52
N GLY A 67 11.36 30.77 34.34
CA GLY A 67 9.89 30.70 34.36
C GLY A 67 9.29 29.72 33.32
N ARG A 68 10.14 28.95 32.62
CA ARG A 68 9.69 27.84 31.75
C ARG A 68 10.19 26.51 32.28
N ALA A 69 9.36 25.49 32.21
CA ALA A 69 9.73 24.10 32.39
C ALA A 69 9.95 23.45 31.02
N TYR A 70 10.86 22.47 30.94
CA TYR A 70 11.20 21.77 29.70
C TYR A 70 11.09 20.28 29.86
N GLY A 71 10.66 19.58 28.81
CA GLY A 71 10.57 18.14 28.79
C GLY A 71 10.70 17.51 27.41
N ILE A 72 11.13 16.26 27.41
CA ILE A 72 11.07 15.39 26.22
C ILE A 72 10.27 14.15 26.59
N GLY A 73 9.19 13.92 25.82
CA GLY A 73 8.35 12.73 25.91
C GLY A 73 8.62 11.75 24.80
N PHE A 74 8.34 10.47 25.06
CA PHE A 74 8.36 9.40 24.06
C PHE A 74 7.07 8.59 24.10
N ALA A 75 6.48 8.36 22.93
CA ALA A 75 5.39 7.42 22.74
C ALA A 75 5.72 6.41 21.64
N CYS A 76 5.18 5.20 21.76
CA CYS A 76 5.27 4.17 20.74
C CYS A 76 3.91 3.53 20.58
N VAL A 77 3.51 3.35 19.33
CA VAL A 77 2.27 2.68 18.96
C VAL A 77 2.58 1.54 17.99
N GLN A 78 1.77 0.51 18.05
CA GLN A 78 1.77 -0.60 17.12
C GLN A 78 0.35 -0.75 16.58
N LYS A 79 0.19 -0.52 15.28
CA LYS A 79 -1.10 -0.63 14.59
C LYS A 79 -1.16 -1.92 13.80
N ASP A 80 -2.21 -2.68 14.02
CA ASP A 80 -2.56 -3.82 13.16
C ASP A 80 -3.09 -3.34 11.81
N PHE A 81 -2.84 -4.14 10.77
CA PHE A 81 -3.43 -3.94 9.45
C PHE A 81 -3.70 -5.27 8.76
N GLY A 82 -4.78 -5.30 7.94
CA GLY A 82 -5.29 -6.51 7.34
C GLY A 82 -6.03 -7.41 8.33
N THR A 83 -7.02 -8.12 7.84
CA THR A 83 -7.88 -8.98 8.64
C THR A 83 -7.84 -10.44 8.20
N GLY A 84 -7.00 -10.78 7.21
CA GLY A 84 -6.72 -12.13 6.76
C GLY A 84 -7.66 -12.69 5.71
N ALA A 85 -8.54 -11.88 5.15
CA ALA A 85 -9.35 -12.22 3.98
C ALA A 85 -9.56 -10.96 3.13
N GLU A 86 -8.51 -10.55 2.45
CA GLU A 86 -8.45 -9.31 1.70
C GLU A 86 -8.49 -9.59 0.20
N SER A 87 -9.26 -8.78 -0.54
CA SER A 87 -9.39 -8.94 -1.98
C SER A 87 -9.65 -7.62 -2.68
N SER A 88 -9.31 -7.56 -3.96
CA SER A 88 -9.54 -6.40 -4.80
C SER A 88 -9.53 -6.75 -6.28
N PHE A 89 -10.15 -5.87 -7.09
CA PHE A 89 -9.99 -5.83 -8.53
C PHE A 89 -9.16 -4.63 -8.95
N ALA A 90 -8.36 -4.81 -9.98
CA ALA A 90 -7.76 -3.73 -10.74
C ALA A 90 -7.86 -4.02 -12.23
N LYS A 91 -8.22 -3.01 -13.01
CA LYS A 91 -8.20 -3.03 -14.49
C LYS A 91 -7.20 -2.00 -14.95
N VAL A 92 -6.23 -2.43 -15.74
CA VAL A 92 -5.26 -1.55 -16.40
C VAL A 92 -5.39 -1.75 -17.90
N GLU A 93 -5.34 -0.65 -18.64
CA GLU A 93 -5.40 -0.66 -20.11
C GLU A 93 -4.43 0.37 -20.66
N ILE A 94 -3.76 0.07 -21.76
CA ILE A 94 -2.85 1.00 -22.45
C ILE A 94 -3.42 1.29 -23.83
N SER A 95 -3.59 2.59 -24.13
CA SER A 95 -3.97 3.02 -25.48
C SER A 95 -2.81 2.88 -26.47
N PRO A 96 -3.07 2.88 -27.80
CA PRO A 96 -1.99 2.86 -28.80
C PRO A 96 -0.96 4.02 -28.64
N GLU A 97 -1.37 5.14 -28.06
CA GLU A 97 -0.51 6.29 -27.79
C GLU A 97 0.27 6.18 -26.48
N GLY A 98 0.11 5.06 -25.73
CA GLY A 98 0.79 4.82 -24.46
C GLY A 98 0.14 5.48 -23.24
N ARG A 99 -1.12 5.94 -23.34
CA ARG A 99 -1.86 6.41 -22.15
C ARG A 99 -2.36 5.25 -21.34
N ILE A 100 -2.16 5.31 -20.03
CA ILE A 100 -2.56 4.27 -19.09
C ILE A 100 -3.85 4.68 -18.40
N MET A 101 -4.89 3.83 -18.53
CA MET A 101 -6.12 3.87 -17.75
C MET A 101 -6.01 2.88 -16.60
N LEU A 102 -6.49 3.27 -15.42
CA LEU A 102 -6.62 2.41 -14.23
C LEU A 102 -8.02 2.52 -13.64
N ARG A 103 -8.66 1.38 -13.39
CA ARG A 103 -9.91 1.26 -12.63
C ARG A 103 -9.70 0.31 -11.48
N HIS A 104 -10.23 0.63 -10.30
CA HIS A 104 -9.96 -0.11 -9.07
C HIS A 104 -11.17 -0.17 -8.12
N THR A 105 -11.32 -1.26 -7.35
CA THR A 105 -12.32 -1.37 -6.29
C THR A 105 -12.07 -0.42 -5.12
N GLY A 106 -10.84 -0.08 -4.84
CA GLY A 106 -10.45 0.74 -3.69
C GLY A 106 -11.07 2.14 -3.72
N THR A 107 -11.29 2.70 -2.54
CA THR A 107 -11.86 4.03 -2.33
C THR A 107 -10.80 4.98 -1.79
N GLU A 108 -10.73 6.20 -2.33
CA GLU A 108 -9.89 7.26 -1.77
C GLU A 108 -10.54 7.80 -0.48
N ILE A 109 -9.83 7.71 0.62
CA ILE A 109 -10.26 8.17 1.94
C ILE A 109 -9.29 9.19 2.57
N GLY A 110 -8.44 9.82 1.74
CA GLY A 110 -7.46 10.80 2.16
C GLY A 110 -6.04 10.26 2.35
N THR A 111 -5.80 8.97 2.08
CA THR A 111 -4.47 8.35 2.23
C THR A 111 -3.57 8.48 0.99
N GLY A 112 -4.06 9.11 -0.09
CA GLY A 112 -3.36 9.20 -1.37
C GLY A 112 -3.39 7.88 -2.15
N MET A 113 -4.44 7.06 -1.94
CA MET A 113 -4.58 5.77 -2.62
C MET A 113 -4.58 5.93 -4.14
N SER A 114 -5.34 6.90 -4.68
CA SER A 114 -5.41 7.16 -6.12
C SER A 114 -4.02 7.44 -6.72
N THR A 115 -3.25 8.30 -6.08
CA THR A 115 -1.89 8.63 -6.49
C THR A 115 -0.96 7.42 -6.38
N SER A 116 -1.03 6.66 -5.27
CA SER A 116 -0.17 5.49 -5.06
C SER A 116 -0.43 4.38 -6.09
N GLN A 117 -1.70 4.15 -6.46
CA GLN A 117 -2.05 3.18 -7.50
C GLN A 117 -1.61 3.64 -8.88
N ALA A 118 -1.72 4.94 -9.20
CA ALA A 118 -1.19 5.49 -10.45
C ALA A 118 0.33 5.29 -10.55
N ILE A 119 1.07 5.59 -9.48
CA ILE A 119 2.53 5.40 -9.39
C ILE A 119 2.91 3.92 -9.48
N ALA A 120 2.09 3.00 -8.96
CA ALA A 120 2.38 1.56 -9.00
C ALA A 120 2.54 1.03 -10.45
N CYS A 121 1.95 1.70 -11.44
CA CYS A 121 2.10 1.36 -12.85
C CYS A 121 3.52 1.59 -13.38
N VAL A 122 4.26 2.54 -12.82
CA VAL A 122 5.59 2.95 -13.31
C VAL A 122 6.57 1.79 -13.38
N ARG A 123 6.56 0.91 -12.38
CA ARG A 123 7.52 -0.20 -12.29
C ARG A 123 7.48 -1.13 -13.52
N SER A 124 6.29 -1.43 -14.03
CA SER A 124 6.12 -2.36 -15.17
C SER A 124 5.89 -1.64 -16.49
N LEU A 125 5.30 -0.44 -16.47
CA LEU A 125 4.86 0.26 -17.66
C LEU A 125 5.66 1.56 -17.94
N GLY A 126 6.58 1.93 -17.04
CA GLY A 126 7.46 3.09 -17.22
C GLY A 126 6.79 4.45 -17.05
N SER A 127 5.46 4.49 -16.83
CA SER A 127 4.67 5.72 -16.67
C SER A 127 3.58 5.53 -15.64
N PRO A 128 3.19 6.57 -14.90
CA PRO A 128 2.00 6.50 -14.04
C PRO A 128 0.72 6.47 -14.89
N ALA A 129 -0.35 5.90 -14.32
CA ALA A 129 -1.67 6.01 -14.93
C ALA A 129 -2.19 7.44 -14.82
N THR A 130 -2.86 7.91 -15.89
CA THR A 130 -3.38 9.29 -16.00
C THR A 130 -4.90 9.36 -16.08
N ASP A 131 -5.56 8.27 -16.47
CA ASP A 131 -7.02 8.14 -16.48
C ASP A 131 -7.42 7.19 -15.35
N LEU A 132 -7.97 7.73 -14.27
CA LEU A 132 -8.19 7.05 -13.00
C LEU A 132 -9.67 6.93 -12.67
N GLY A 133 -10.09 5.74 -12.18
CA GLY A 133 -11.42 5.50 -11.64
C GLY A 133 -11.35 4.56 -10.44
N PHE A 134 -11.94 4.99 -9.33
CA PHE A 134 -11.94 4.26 -8.07
C PHE A 134 -13.36 4.02 -7.56
N ALA A 135 -13.49 3.21 -6.52
CA ALA A 135 -14.76 2.76 -5.98
C ALA A 135 -15.64 2.02 -7.00
N ILE A 136 -15.00 1.30 -7.92
CA ILE A 136 -15.72 0.51 -8.92
C ILE A 136 -16.25 -0.75 -8.23
N THR A 137 -17.56 -0.98 -8.34
CA THR A 137 -18.25 -2.10 -7.69
C THR A 137 -18.71 -3.16 -8.67
N ASP A 138 -18.84 -2.82 -9.97
CA ASP A 138 -19.26 -3.74 -11.03
C ASP A 138 -18.10 -4.05 -11.96
N TRP A 139 -17.87 -5.35 -12.19
CA TRP A 139 -16.74 -5.89 -12.97
C TRP A 139 -17.21 -6.85 -14.06
N PRO A 140 -17.98 -6.39 -15.03
CA PRO A 140 -18.55 -7.26 -16.07
C PRO A 140 -17.48 -7.95 -16.93
N ASP A 141 -16.28 -7.35 -17.06
CA ASP A 141 -15.16 -7.91 -17.79
C ASP A 141 -14.54 -9.16 -17.12
N LEU A 142 -14.71 -9.28 -15.80
CA LEU A 142 -14.25 -10.42 -15.01
C LEU A 142 -15.32 -10.80 -13.96
N PRO A 143 -16.36 -11.53 -14.35
CA PRO A 143 -17.50 -11.85 -13.50
C PRO A 143 -17.15 -12.94 -12.48
N MET A 144 -16.47 -12.55 -11.42
CA MET A 144 -16.22 -13.40 -10.27
C MET A 144 -17.44 -13.46 -9.36
N LYS A 145 -17.59 -14.55 -8.61
CA LYS A 145 -18.67 -14.76 -7.64
C LYS A 145 -18.13 -15.35 -6.34
N THR A 146 -18.84 -15.10 -5.26
CA THR A 146 -18.50 -15.62 -3.94
C THR A 146 -19.71 -16.28 -3.30
N SER A 147 -19.49 -17.11 -2.30
CA SER A 147 -20.53 -17.73 -1.48
C SER A 147 -20.08 -17.76 -0.02
N GLY A 148 -20.95 -17.27 0.88
CA GLY A 148 -20.65 -17.24 2.30
C GLY A 148 -19.69 -16.11 2.73
N ASP A 149 -19.31 -16.18 4.00
CA ASP A 149 -18.36 -15.27 4.62
C ASP A 149 -16.99 -15.93 4.67
N PRO A 150 -15.94 -15.34 4.06
CA PRO A 150 -14.60 -15.92 4.03
C PRO A 150 -13.98 -16.09 5.43
N TYR A 151 -14.44 -15.34 6.43
CA TYR A 151 -13.96 -15.51 7.82
C TYR A 151 -14.58 -16.71 8.53
N LEU A 152 -15.78 -17.13 8.12
CA LEU A 152 -16.50 -18.26 8.71
C LEU A 152 -16.33 -19.56 7.90
N MET A 153 -15.83 -19.46 6.67
CA MET A 153 -15.65 -20.58 5.76
C MET A 153 -14.64 -21.60 6.30
N SER A 154 -15.03 -22.87 6.26
CA SER A 154 -14.10 -23.98 6.55
C SER A 154 -13.17 -24.26 5.37
N GLN A 155 -12.09 -25.02 5.61
CA GLN A 155 -11.20 -25.47 4.54
C GLN A 155 -11.97 -26.34 3.52
N SER A 156 -12.84 -27.23 3.98
CA SER A 156 -13.64 -28.09 3.08
C SER A 156 -14.61 -27.29 2.20
N ASP A 157 -15.19 -26.19 2.72
CA ASP A 157 -16.05 -25.32 1.93
C ASP A 157 -15.25 -24.63 0.84
N GLN A 158 -14.05 -24.14 1.15
CA GLN A 158 -13.14 -23.53 0.18
C GLN A 158 -12.71 -24.56 -0.88
N ASP A 159 -12.32 -25.76 -0.47
CA ASP A 159 -11.90 -26.84 -1.36
C ASP A 159 -13.04 -27.28 -2.28
N GLY A 160 -14.28 -27.31 -1.78
CA GLY A 160 -15.47 -27.60 -2.61
C GLY A 160 -15.82 -26.51 -3.60
N ALA A 161 -15.74 -25.25 -3.19
CA ALA A 161 -16.13 -24.12 -4.00
C ALA A 161 -15.12 -23.77 -5.10
N GLN A 162 -13.83 -24.00 -4.88
CA GLN A 162 -12.76 -23.67 -5.83
C GLN A 162 -12.81 -24.42 -7.17
N VAL A 163 -13.63 -25.49 -7.28
CA VAL A 163 -13.84 -26.20 -8.54
C VAL A 163 -14.52 -25.33 -9.59
N ASP A 164 -15.27 -24.30 -9.16
CA ASP A 164 -15.79 -23.27 -10.06
C ASP A 164 -14.68 -22.26 -10.40
N PRO A 165 -14.28 -22.14 -11.68
CA PRO A 165 -13.20 -21.25 -12.07
C PRO A 165 -13.51 -19.74 -11.91
N GLN A 166 -14.77 -19.39 -11.65
CA GLN A 166 -15.19 -18.02 -11.41
C GLN A 166 -15.41 -17.74 -9.91
N TRP A 167 -15.28 -18.74 -9.05
CA TRP A 167 -15.46 -18.55 -7.63
C TRP A 167 -14.20 -18.01 -6.95
N THR A 168 -14.42 -17.14 -5.96
CA THR A 168 -13.38 -16.60 -5.07
C THR A 168 -13.91 -16.51 -3.64
N PRO A 169 -13.08 -16.63 -2.62
CA PRO A 169 -13.54 -16.49 -1.22
C PRO A 169 -14.13 -15.12 -0.89
N ALA A 170 -13.64 -14.05 -1.51
CA ALA A 170 -14.15 -12.69 -1.33
C ALA A 170 -13.95 -11.86 -2.59
N LEU A 171 -14.90 -10.96 -2.91
CA LEU A 171 -14.82 -10.09 -4.09
C LEU A 171 -14.00 -8.83 -3.82
N ALA A 172 -14.23 -8.16 -2.70
CA ALA A 172 -13.53 -6.93 -2.34
C ALA A 172 -13.49 -6.76 -0.81
N SER A 173 -12.43 -6.13 -0.34
CA SER A 173 -12.26 -5.72 1.05
C SER A 173 -12.59 -4.24 1.22
N PRO A 174 -12.92 -3.79 2.45
CA PRO A 174 -13.00 -2.37 2.77
C PRO A 174 -11.68 -1.64 2.51
N ALA A 175 -11.73 -0.37 2.12
CA ALA A 175 -10.56 0.47 1.90
C ALA A 175 -9.94 1.01 3.21
N SER A 176 -10.04 0.25 4.30
CA SER A 176 -9.54 0.60 5.63
C SER A 176 -8.34 -0.27 6.03
N ALA A 177 -7.80 -0.06 7.22
CA ALA A 177 -6.75 -0.87 7.84
C ALA A 177 -5.51 -1.07 6.95
N SER A 178 -5.06 -0.01 6.25
CA SER A 178 -3.88 0.02 5.36
C SER A 178 -3.98 -0.87 4.10
N ASN A 179 -5.19 -1.20 3.68
CA ASN A 179 -5.40 -2.02 2.48
C ASN A 179 -4.91 -1.35 1.19
N SER A 180 -4.93 -0.02 1.12
CA SER A 180 -4.62 0.73 -0.10
C SER A 180 -3.20 0.51 -0.62
N ALA A 181 -2.19 0.59 0.23
CA ALA A 181 -0.81 0.45 -0.21
C ALA A 181 -0.36 -1.01 -0.33
N PHE A 182 -0.86 -1.89 0.53
CA PHE A 182 -0.42 -3.28 0.58
C PHE A 182 -1.24 -4.18 -0.35
N TYR A 183 -2.54 -4.33 -0.06
CA TYR A 183 -3.38 -5.29 -0.81
C TYR A 183 -3.76 -4.78 -2.19
N TYR A 184 -4.18 -3.52 -2.31
CA TYR A 184 -4.67 -2.99 -3.59
C TYR A 184 -3.56 -2.78 -4.61
N THR A 185 -2.37 -2.38 -4.18
CA THR A 185 -1.22 -2.25 -5.07
C THR A 185 -0.83 -3.58 -5.73
N HIS A 186 -1.11 -4.70 -5.06
CA HIS A 186 -0.83 -6.01 -5.61
C HIS A 186 -1.59 -6.26 -6.92
N THR A 187 -2.92 -6.08 -6.93
CA THR A 187 -3.74 -6.31 -8.14
C THR A 187 -3.39 -5.34 -9.27
N THR A 188 -3.10 -4.08 -8.96
CA THR A 188 -2.59 -3.11 -9.93
C THR A 188 -1.27 -3.58 -10.56
N ARG A 189 -0.33 -4.04 -9.74
CA ARG A 189 0.97 -4.53 -10.21
C ARG A 189 0.86 -5.80 -11.05
N GLU A 190 0.00 -6.74 -10.65
CA GLU A 190 -0.22 -7.97 -11.42
C GLU A 190 -0.84 -7.65 -12.78
N ALA A 191 -1.82 -6.75 -12.86
CA ALA A 191 -2.36 -6.30 -14.14
C ALA A 191 -1.29 -5.68 -15.04
N CYS A 192 -0.47 -4.76 -14.50
CA CYS A 192 0.63 -4.15 -15.23
C CYS A 192 1.68 -5.18 -15.67
N ARG A 193 1.99 -6.16 -14.80
CA ARG A 193 2.96 -7.23 -15.11
C ARG A 193 2.51 -8.10 -16.26
N VAL A 194 1.23 -8.46 -16.29
CA VAL A 194 0.65 -9.26 -17.40
C VAL A 194 0.72 -8.49 -18.71
N ILE A 195 0.35 -7.21 -18.73
CA ILE A 195 0.44 -6.36 -19.92
C ILE A 195 1.90 -6.25 -20.38
N PHE A 196 2.83 -6.03 -19.46
CA PHE A 196 4.25 -5.99 -19.81
C PHE A 196 4.74 -7.30 -20.42
N GLN A 197 4.47 -8.41 -19.75
CA GLN A 197 4.99 -9.72 -20.13
C GLN A 197 4.42 -10.24 -21.45
N TYR A 198 3.12 -10.03 -21.70
CA TYR A 198 2.41 -10.59 -22.84
C TYR A 198 2.02 -9.58 -23.93
N GLY A 199 2.34 -8.31 -23.72
CA GLY A 199 2.11 -7.23 -24.66
C GLY A 199 3.37 -6.46 -25.00
N LEU A 200 3.88 -5.68 -24.03
CA LEU A 200 4.99 -4.74 -24.29
C LEU A 200 6.33 -5.46 -24.51
N TRP A 201 6.61 -6.53 -23.81
CA TRP A 201 7.86 -7.27 -24.00
C TRP A 201 7.98 -7.93 -25.38
N PRO A 202 6.97 -8.66 -25.89
CA PRO A 202 6.98 -9.13 -27.28
C PRO A 202 7.09 -8.00 -28.31
N ALA A 203 6.43 -6.86 -28.05
CA ALA A 203 6.54 -5.68 -28.90
C ALA A 203 7.96 -5.11 -28.89
N ALA A 204 8.64 -5.04 -27.75
CA ALA A 204 10.02 -4.61 -27.66
C ALA A 204 10.95 -5.51 -28.45
N LEU A 205 10.82 -6.83 -28.31
CA LEU A 205 11.60 -7.80 -29.09
C LEU A 205 11.39 -7.63 -30.59
N ALA A 206 10.16 -7.39 -31.02
CA ALA A 206 9.85 -7.17 -32.46
C ALA A 206 10.46 -5.85 -32.98
N LEU A 207 10.42 -4.76 -32.20
CA LEU A 207 11.01 -3.47 -32.56
C LEU A 207 12.55 -3.56 -32.62
N TRP A 208 13.17 -4.21 -31.67
CA TRP A 208 14.61 -4.41 -31.67
C TRP A 208 15.07 -5.35 -32.80
N GLY A 209 14.28 -6.39 -33.12
CA GLY A 209 14.59 -7.34 -34.19
C GLY A 209 14.39 -6.79 -35.61
N SER A 210 13.51 -5.79 -35.79
CA SER A 210 13.22 -5.19 -37.12
C SER A 210 14.27 -4.19 -37.62
N GLY A 211 15.29 -3.88 -36.83
CA GLY A 211 16.33 -2.93 -37.20
C GLY A 211 15.87 -1.46 -37.29
N THR A 212 14.59 -1.16 -37.05
CA THR A 212 14.05 0.21 -37.05
C THR A 212 14.59 1.08 -35.92
N GLY A 213 15.36 0.48 -35.03
CA GLY A 213 16.05 1.14 -33.92
C GLY A 213 17.52 1.49 -34.19
N GLY A 214 18.03 1.44 -35.43
CA GLY A 214 19.40 1.87 -35.78
C GLY A 214 20.54 1.00 -35.27
N GLY A 215 20.22 -0.16 -34.67
CA GLY A 215 21.22 -1.14 -34.22
C GLY A 215 21.28 -2.36 -35.16
N GLN A 216 22.46 -2.91 -35.37
CA GLN A 216 22.63 -4.23 -36.00
C GLN A 216 21.81 -5.26 -35.18
N ALA A 217 21.16 -6.20 -35.85
CA ALA A 217 20.51 -7.34 -35.21
C ALA A 217 21.44 -7.89 -34.11
N ALA A 218 21.02 -7.76 -32.87
CA ALA A 218 21.91 -8.09 -31.77
C ALA A 218 22.19 -9.59 -31.77
N PRO A 219 23.46 -10.01 -31.74
CA PRO A 219 23.82 -11.42 -31.67
C PRO A 219 23.52 -12.02 -30.28
N TYR A 220 22.89 -11.28 -29.38
CA TYR A 220 22.64 -11.65 -27.99
C TYR A 220 21.16 -11.91 -27.72
N VAL A 221 20.89 -12.91 -26.93
CA VAL A 221 19.55 -13.18 -26.39
C VAL A 221 19.22 -12.07 -25.41
N VAL A 222 18.27 -11.20 -25.75
CA VAL A 222 17.74 -10.18 -24.85
C VAL A 222 16.75 -10.85 -23.90
N ARG A 223 16.99 -10.78 -22.61
CA ARG A 223 16.15 -11.40 -21.58
C ARG A 223 15.24 -10.36 -20.92
N GLN A 224 14.05 -10.77 -20.57
CA GLN A 224 13.10 -9.89 -19.89
C GLN A 224 13.63 -9.41 -18.51
N GLU A 225 14.43 -10.20 -17.82
CA GLU A 225 15.06 -9.86 -16.56
C GLU A 225 16.10 -8.74 -16.64
N ASP A 226 16.64 -8.49 -17.85
CA ASP A 226 17.57 -7.40 -18.12
C ASP A 226 16.86 -6.08 -18.47
N ALA A 227 15.54 -6.14 -18.68
CA ALA A 227 14.75 -4.96 -19.02
C ALA A 227 14.66 -3.98 -17.85
N ARG A 228 14.86 -2.69 -18.14
CA ARG A 228 14.77 -1.58 -17.18
C ARG A 228 14.07 -0.39 -17.83
N TRP A 229 13.28 0.29 -17.01
CA TRP A 229 12.74 1.59 -17.38
C TRP A 229 13.69 2.68 -16.86
N GLU A 230 14.30 3.42 -17.79
CA GLU A 230 15.25 4.49 -17.49
C GLU A 230 14.83 5.75 -18.25
N HIS A 231 14.60 6.84 -17.55
CA HIS A 231 14.14 8.12 -18.12
C HIS A 231 12.90 7.98 -19.04
N GLY A 232 11.96 7.10 -18.68
CA GLY A 232 10.74 6.87 -19.46
C GLY A 232 10.92 6.00 -20.70
N LEU A 233 12.08 5.40 -20.89
CA LEU A 233 12.39 4.46 -21.96
C LEU A 233 12.67 3.07 -21.43
N LEU A 234 12.15 2.04 -22.10
CA LEU A 234 12.50 0.66 -21.85
C LEU A 234 13.83 0.33 -22.54
N THR A 235 14.80 -0.11 -21.77
CA THR A 235 16.12 -0.54 -22.23
C THR A 235 16.41 -1.98 -21.82
N ALA A 236 17.30 -2.68 -22.53
CA ALA A 236 17.83 -3.97 -22.15
C ALA A 236 19.17 -4.22 -22.87
N ASN A 237 20.22 -4.59 -22.11
CA ASN A 237 21.52 -5.07 -22.66
C ASN A 237 22.08 -4.28 -23.85
N GLY A 238 22.13 -2.93 -23.75
CA GLY A 238 22.66 -2.06 -24.81
C GLY A 238 21.74 -1.85 -26.01
N MET A 239 20.50 -2.34 -25.94
CA MET A 239 19.47 -2.04 -26.93
C MET A 239 19.05 -0.58 -26.85
N GLN A 240 18.63 -0.01 -27.98
CA GLN A 240 18.06 1.35 -28.02
C GLN A 240 16.82 1.45 -27.12
N GLY A 241 16.72 2.55 -26.37
CA GLY A 241 15.56 2.83 -25.52
C GLY A 241 14.28 2.98 -26.36
N LEU A 242 13.20 2.34 -25.92
CA LEU A 242 11.87 2.39 -26.53
C LEU A 242 10.91 3.10 -25.59
N SER A 243 10.17 4.08 -26.11
CA SER A 243 9.12 4.76 -25.33
C SER A 243 7.88 3.87 -25.16
N LEU A 244 7.10 4.14 -24.11
CA LEU A 244 5.83 3.42 -23.89
C LEU A 244 4.90 3.55 -25.11
N ALA A 245 4.85 4.71 -25.77
CA ALA A 245 4.02 4.91 -26.96
C ALA A 245 4.44 3.99 -28.14
N GLN A 246 5.75 3.84 -28.40
CA GLN A 246 6.24 2.90 -29.42
C GLN A 246 5.88 1.46 -29.10
N LEU A 247 6.07 1.06 -27.84
CA LEU A 247 5.76 -0.29 -27.36
C LEU A 247 4.26 -0.57 -27.43
N ALA A 248 3.43 0.38 -26.99
CA ALA A 248 1.97 0.26 -26.99
C ALA A 248 1.42 0.16 -28.43
N ALA A 249 1.83 1.05 -29.33
CA ALA A 249 1.45 1.00 -30.73
C ALA A 249 1.80 -0.37 -31.35
N LYS A 250 3.02 -0.85 -31.08
CA LYS A 250 3.47 -2.16 -31.60
C LYS A 250 2.72 -3.33 -30.97
N ALA A 251 2.42 -3.29 -29.66
CA ALA A 251 1.64 -4.30 -28.99
C ALA A 251 0.21 -4.39 -29.55
N HIS A 252 -0.43 -3.23 -29.82
CA HIS A 252 -1.74 -3.19 -30.50
C HIS A 252 -1.68 -3.76 -31.92
N GLU A 253 -0.69 -3.38 -32.71
CA GLU A 253 -0.47 -3.89 -34.08
C GLU A 253 -0.28 -5.42 -34.09
N MET A 254 0.43 -5.96 -33.11
CA MET A 254 0.72 -7.39 -33.03
C MET A 254 -0.42 -8.21 -32.43
N GLY A 255 -1.49 -7.61 -31.91
CA GLY A 255 -2.51 -8.30 -31.15
C GLY A 255 -2.03 -8.82 -29.80
N GLY A 256 -1.03 -8.15 -29.22
CA GLY A 256 -0.54 -8.44 -27.87
C GLY A 256 -1.52 -8.01 -26.77
N VAL A 257 -1.24 -8.39 -25.54
CA VAL A 257 -2.06 -7.98 -24.39
C VAL A 257 -1.88 -6.49 -24.12
N VAL A 258 -2.97 -5.72 -24.22
CA VAL A 258 -2.99 -4.27 -24.02
C VAL A 258 -3.87 -3.83 -22.85
N GLY A 259 -4.60 -4.78 -22.25
CA GLY A 259 -5.40 -4.57 -21.06
C GLY A 259 -5.52 -5.84 -20.24
N ALA A 260 -5.60 -5.68 -18.93
CA ALA A 260 -5.82 -6.77 -17.98
C ALA A 260 -6.74 -6.33 -16.84
N VAL A 261 -7.70 -7.19 -16.51
CA VAL A 261 -8.45 -7.13 -15.25
C VAL A 261 -7.95 -8.26 -14.37
N VAL A 262 -7.54 -7.94 -13.18
CA VAL A 262 -7.04 -8.91 -12.21
C VAL A 262 -7.89 -8.85 -10.95
N HIS A 263 -8.29 -10.02 -10.45
CA HIS A 263 -8.79 -10.20 -9.09
C HIS A 263 -7.73 -10.91 -8.26
N GLY A 264 -7.44 -10.40 -7.08
CA GLY A 264 -6.51 -11.02 -6.12
C GLY A 264 -7.18 -11.28 -4.79
N PHE A 265 -6.96 -12.44 -4.21
CA PHE A 265 -7.37 -12.80 -2.87
C PHE A 265 -6.15 -13.09 -2.00
N ASN A 266 -6.14 -12.55 -0.78
CA ASN A 266 -5.07 -12.74 0.20
C ASN A 266 -5.63 -13.26 1.52
N ARG A 267 -4.96 -14.29 2.06
CA ARG A 267 -5.16 -14.76 3.43
C ARG A 267 -3.78 -14.93 4.06
N TRP A 268 -3.14 -13.83 4.42
CA TRP A 268 -1.73 -13.74 4.84
C TRP A 268 -0.72 -14.16 3.76
N GLN A 269 -1.20 -14.76 2.70
CA GLN A 269 -0.51 -15.10 1.47
C GLN A 269 -1.47 -14.85 0.30
N TRP A 270 -0.93 -14.56 -0.86
CA TRP A 270 -1.73 -14.40 -2.07
C TRP A 270 -2.16 -15.75 -2.60
N ALA A 271 -3.41 -15.82 -3.05
CA ALA A 271 -3.83 -16.93 -3.91
C ALA A 271 -3.04 -16.89 -5.21
N GLU A 272 -2.67 -18.05 -5.72
CA GLU A 272 -2.00 -18.19 -7.00
C GLU A 272 -2.84 -19.08 -7.90
N ALA A 273 -2.92 -18.73 -9.19
CA ALA A 273 -3.61 -19.55 -10.16
C ALA A 273 -2.83 -19.70 -11.46
N GLU A 274 -3.15 -20.76 -12.18
CA GLU A 274 -2.59 -21.08 -13.50
C GLU A 274 -3.57 -20.65 -14.59
N PHE A 275 -3.11 -19.78 -15.48
CA PHE A 275 -3.89 -19.24 -16.59
C PHE A 275 -3.27 -19.60 -17.93
N PRO A 276 -4.02 -20.21 -18.86
CA PRO A 276 -3.55 -20.40 -20.24
C PRO A 276 -3.57 -19.05 -20.98
N ILE A 277 -2.40 -18.57 -21.38
CA ILE A 277 -2.24 -17.33 -22.16
C ILE A 277 -1.47 -17.68 -23.44
N GLY A 278 -2.15 -17.64 -24.59
CA GLY A 278 -1.57 -18.11 -25.84
C GLY A 278 -1.18 -19.61 -25.77
N ASN A 279 0.07 -19.90 -26.10
CA ASN A 279 0.63 -21.25 -26.04
C ASN A 279 1.35 -21.57 -24.71
N THR A 280 1.19 -20.74 -23.71
CA THR A 280 1.87 -20.90 -22.42
C THR A 280 0.86 -20.94 -21.27
N THR A 281 1.26 -21.52 -20.16
CA THR A 281 0.53 -21.42 -18.89
C THR A 281 1.29 -20.48 -17.96
N ALA A 282 0.63 -19.39 -17.56
CA ALA A 282 1.19 -18.44 -16.62
C ALA A 282 0.70 -18.73 -15.20
N ARG A 283 1.60 -18.86 -14.24
CA ARG A 283 1.26 -18.86 -12.82
C ARG A 283 1.33 -17.43 -12.28
N LEU A 284 0.20 -16.90 -11.83
CA LEU A 284 0.04 -15.55 -11.37
C LEU A 284 -0.40 -15.54 -9.90
N ALA A 285 0.06 -14.57 -9.14
CA ALA A 285 -0.42 -14.30 -7.79
C ALA A 285 -1.79 -13.58 -7.85
N ALA A 286 -2.75 -14.22 -8.48
CA ALA A 286 -4.13 -13.76 -8.70
C ALA A 286 -5.02 -14.98 -8.80
N ASP A 287 -6.32 -14.83 -8.53
CA ASP A 287 -7.31 -15.92 -8.70
C ASP A 287 -8.36 -15.64 -9.77
N GLY A 288 -8.35 -14.44 -10.36
CA GLY A 288 -9.14 -14.08 -11.51
C GLY A 288 -8.35 -13.23 -12.50
N LEU A 289 -8.55 -13.49 -13.79
CA LEU A 289 -7.89 -12.78 -14.88
C LEU A 289 -8.81 -12.62 -16.09
N ALA A 290 -8.91 -11.41 -16.64
CA ALA A 290 -9.43 -11.15 -17.97
C ALA A 290 -8.46 -10.32 -18.78
N LEU A 291 -8.34 -10.58 -20.07
CA LEU A 291 -7.40 -9.93 -20.97
C LEU A 291 -8.10 -9.22 -22.12
N CYS A 292 -7.58 -8.07 -22.48
CA CYS A 292 -7.88 -7.36 -23.72
C CYS A 292 -6.65 -7.41 -24.64
N PHE A 293 -6.88 -7.70 -25.89
CA PHE A 293 -5.83 -7.83 -26.90
C PHE A 293 -5.91 -6.68 -27.91
N GLY A 294 -4.77 -6.28 -28.46
CA GLY A 294 -4.70 -5.32 -29.54
C GLY A 294 -5.37 -5.82 -30.83
N GLU A 295 -5.58 -4.92 -31.76
CA GLU A 295 -6.36 -5.17 -33.01
C GLU A 295 -5.72 -6.18 -33.96
N GLY A 296 -4.39 -6.37 -33.88
CA GLY A 296 -3.63 -7.20 -34.80
C GLY A 296 -3.51 -6.60 -36.21
N ALA A 297 -2.73 -7.24 -37.08
CA ALA A 297 -2.51 -6.82 -38.45
C ALA A 297 -3.75 -6.97 -39.36
N ALA A 298 -4.77 -7.72 -38.94
CA ALA A 298 -5.98 -7.98 -39.71
C ALA A 298 -7.16 -7.13 -39.17
N GLY A 299 -7.27 -5.88 -39.56
CA GLY A 299 -8.28 -4.89 -39.17
C GLY A 299 -9.77 -5.28 -39.17
N SER A 300 -10.10 -6.56 -39.34
CA SER A 300 -11.46 -7.12 -39.22
C SER A 300 -11.86 -7.47 -37.80
N ALA A 301 -10.96 -7.51 -36.88
CA ALA A 301 -11.24 -7.77 -35.46
C ALA A 301 -11.56 -6.47 -34.68
N ALA A 302 -11.53 -5.30 -35.31
CA ALA A 302 -11.69 -3.99 -34.69
C ALA A 302 -12.95 -3.86 -33.82
N ALA A 303 -14.04 -4.52 -34.19
CA ALA A 303 -15.28 -4.52 -33.38
C ALA A 303 -15.16 -5.44 -32.13
N GLN A 304 -14.20 -6.35 -32.08
CA GLN A 304 -13.96 -7.26 -30.97
C GLN A 304 -12.76 -6.85 -30.10
N ALA A 305 -11.91 -5.96 -30.60
CA ALA A 305 -10.64 -5.57 -29.98
C ALA A 305 -10.76 -4.89 -28.62
N LYS A 306 -11.90 -4.30 -28.29
CA LYS A 306 -12.15 -3.65 -27.00
C LYS A 306 -12.87 -4.55 -25.99
N SER A 307 -13.09 -5.82 -26.28
CA SER A 307 -13.75 -6.74 -25.36
C SER A 307 -12.73 -7.52 -24.52
N TYR A 308 -12.92 -7.50 -23.22
CA TYR A 308 -12.18 -8.36 -22.32
C TYR A 308 -12.68 -9.80 -22.40
N ARG A 309 -11.76 -10.74 -22.34
CA ARG A 309 -12.06 -12.15 -22.21
C ARG A 309 -11.61 -12.64 -20.86
N ALA A 310 -12.54 -13.12 -20.04
CA ALA A 310 -12.19 -13.84 -18.82
C ALA A 310 -11.42 -15.13 -19.20
N ILE A 311 -10.24 -15.28 -18.61
CA ILE A 311 -9.39 -16.46 -18.83
C ILE A 311 -9.74 -17.48 -17.75
N LYS A 312 -10.27 -18.62 -18.19
CA LYS A 312 -10.58 -19.71 -17.29
C LYS A 312 -9.29 -20.27 -16.69
N ARG A 313 -9.13 -20.15 -15.38
CA ARG A 313 -7.98 -20.72 -14.68
C ARG A 313 -8.03 -22.25 -14.75
N ALA A 314 -6.86 -22.87 -14.93
CA ALA A 314 -6.73 -24.32 -14.93
C ALA A 314 -6.71 -24.88 -13.51
N HIS A 315 -6.04 -24.16 -12.60
CA HIS A 315 -5.93 -24.49 -11.20
C HIS A 315 -5.79 -23.23 -10.35
N VAL A 316 -6.16 -23.30 -9.05
CA VAL A 316 -5.96 -22.23 -8.08
C VAL A 316 -5.48 -22.83 -6.76
N TYR A 317 -4.50 -22.16 -6.17
CA TYR A 317 -3.91 -22.51 -4.89
C TYR A 317 -4.31 -21.45 -3.86
N TYR A 318 -5.42 -21.67 -3.16
CA TYR A 318 -5.81 -20.77 -2.09
C TYR A 318 -4.99 -21.02 -0.83
N PRO A 319 -4.61 -19.95 -0.12
CA PRO A 319 -3.96 -20.11 1.18
C PRO A 319 -4.93 -20.79 2.18
N PRO A 320 -4.39 -21.59 3.10
CA PRO A 320 -5.20 -22.33 4.05
C PRO A 320 -6.10 -21.42 4.90
N VAL A 321 -7.31 -21.88 5.20
CA VAL A 321 -8.21 -21.21 6.13
C VAL A 321 -7.63 -21.33 7.54
N GLN A 322 -7.39 -20.19 8.17
CA GLN A 322 -6.92 -20.14 9.56
C GLN A 322 -8.09 -19.96 10.52
N ARG A 323 -8.06 -20.71 11.60
CA ARG A 323 -8.99 -20.48 12.73
C ARG A 323 -8.56 -19.23 13.48
N ASN A 324 -9.51 -18.46 13.98
CA ASN A 324 -9.27 -17.21 14.71
C ASN A 324 -8.49 -16.15 13.91
N ASN A 325 -8.92 -15.89 12.70
CA ASN A 325 -8.28 -14.93 11.78
C ASN A 325 -8.12 -13.53 12.39
N ALA A 326 -9.06 -13.08 13.21
CA ALA A 326 -9.02 -11.75 13.83
C ALA A 326 -7.80 -11.51 14.72
N GLY A 327 -7.20 -12.56 15.25
CA GLY A 327 -5.97 -12.47 16.06
C GLY A 327 -4.68 -12.53 15.23
N VAL A 328 -4.76 -13.07 14.01
CA VAL A 328 -3.63 -13.12 13.07
C VAL A 328 -3.68 -11.87 12.19
N THR A 329 -2.70 -11.02 12.33
CA THR A 329 -2.65 -9.73 11.63
C THR A 329 -1.20 -9.35 11.34
N TYR A 330 -1.00 -8.34 10.49
CA TYR A 330 0.27 -7.66 10.35
C TYR A 330 0.33 -6.49 11.31
N TYR A 331 1.53 -6.10 11.71
CA TYR A 331 1.75 -4.91 12.52
C TYR A 331 2.72 -3.95 11.87
N SER A 332 2.39 -2.66 11.95
CA SER A 332 3.27 -1.55 11.67
C SER A 332 3.50 -0.76 12.95
N ALA A 333 4.72 -0.33 13.20
CA ALA A 333 5.08 0.36 14.42
C ALA A 333 5.56 1.78 14.15
N MET A 334 5.23 2.68 15.08
CA MET A 334 5.69 4.06 15.07
C MET A 334 6.12 4.48 16.47
N GLY A 335 7.19 5.27 16.56
CA GLY A 335 7.62 5.97 17.77
C GLY A 335 7.72 7.46 17.51
N SER A 336 7.42 8.24 18.52
CA SER A 336 7.51 9.71 18.48
C SER A 336 8.24 10.24 19.69
N LEU A 337 9.19 11.14 19.45
CA LEU A 337 9.84 11.98 20.46
C LEU A 337 9.30 13.40 20.30
N ALA A 338 8.74 13.96 21.35
CA ALA A 338 8.28 15.34 21.39
C ALA A 338 9.10 16.13 22.42
N GLU A 339 9.63 17.25 22.00
CA GLU A 339 10.36 18.21 22.83
C GLU A 339 9.46 19.43 23.04
N LEU A 340 9.19 19.78 24.27
CA LEU A 340 8.27 20.86 24.60
C LEU A 340 8.73 21.70 25.78
N ALA A 341 8.22 22.93 25.85
CA ALA A 341 8.35 23.82 26.98
C ALA A 341 6.98 24.27 27.49
N ILE A 342 6.89 24.54 28.77
CA ILE A 342 5.68 25.01 29.42
C ILE A 342 6.00 26.34 30.12
N ASN A 343 5.22 27.37 29.83
CA ASN A 343 5.27 28.62 30.60
C ASN A 343 4.59 28.41 31.95
N LEU A 344 5.36 28.51 33.02
CA LEU A 344 4.87 28.26 34.39
C LEU A 344 3.90 29.31 34.91
N ALA A 345 3.83 30.50 34.29
CA ALA A 345 2.93 31.55 34.70
C ALA A 345 1.49 31.37 34.18
N ASN A 346 1.33 30.78 33.00
CA ASN A 346 0.02 30.67 32.34
C ASN A 346 -0.32 29.24 31.87
N GLY A 347 0.61 28.28 31.99
CA GLY A 347 0.41 26.91 31.54
C GLY A 347 0.48 26.71 30.03
N GLU A 348 0.85 27.73 29.25
CA GLU A 348 0.98 27.62 27.79
C GLU A 348 2.07 26.61 27.40
N VAL A 349 1.73 25.70 26.53
CA VAL A 349 2.62 24.66 26.01
C VAL A 349 3.13 25.07 24.64
N GLU A 350 4.43 25.02 24.44
CA GLU A 350 5.12 25.23 23.17
C GLU A 350 5.79 23.93 22.72
N LEU A 351 5.43 23.44 21.54
CA LEU A 351 6.10 22.30 20.91
C LEU A 351 7.37 22.80 20.21
N LEU A 352 8.54 22.44 20.74
CA LEU A 352 9.84 22.91 20.25
C LEU A 352 10.36 22.02 19.11
N ASN A 353 10.08 20.71 19.17
CA ASN A 353 10.54 19.74 18.18
C ASN A 353 9.71 18.47 18.25
N HIS A 354 9.57 17.82 17.09
CA HIS A 354 8.96 16.51 16.98
C HIS A 354 9.78 15.62 16.06
N HIS A 355 10.04 14.38 16.49
CA HIS A 355 10.75 13.40 15.68
C HIS A 355 9.98 12.08 15.63
N SER A 356 9.60 11.67 14.42
CA SER A 356 8.91 10.40 14.16
C SER A 356 9.86 9.33 13.63
N ILE A 357 9.70 8.12 14.13
CA ILE A 357 10.38 6.90 13.67
C ILE A 357 9.30 5.93 13.25
N ILE A 358 9.25 5.58 11.95
CA ILE A 358 8.15 4.80 11.39
C ILE A 358 8.68 3.57 10.68
N GLU A 359 7.96 2.48 10.84
CA GLU A 359 8.05 1.29 10.01
C GLU A 359 6.84 1.28 9.08
N CYS A 360 7.06 1.52 7.79
CA CYS A 360 6.01 1.52 6.75
C CYS A 360 6.36 0.62 5.56
N GLY A 361 7.30 -0.30 5.73
CA GLY A 361 7.73 -1.23 4.67
C GLY A 361 8.42 -0.53 3.49
N ASN A 362 8.15 -1.00 2.28
CA ASN A 362 8.68 -0.39 1.06
C ASN A 362 7.86 0.84 0.68
N VAL A 363 8.47 2.00 0.72
CA VAL A 363 7.83 3.28 0.40
C VAL A 363 7.49 3.35 -1.10
N LEU A 364 6.24 3.66 -1.42
CA LEU A 364 5.78 3.93 -2.78
C LEU A 364 6.01 5.40 -3.17
N SER A 365 5.76 6.34 -2.24
CA SER A 365 5.99 7.77 -2.39
C SER A 365 6.36 8.36 -1.04
N GLU A 366 7.53 8.98 -0.95
CA GLU A 366 8.01 9.62 0.28
C GLU A 366 7.15 10.83 0.63
N GLU A 367 6.67 11.57 -0.36
CA GLU A 367 5.82 12.74 -0.18
C GLU A 367 4.48 12.37 0.47
N LEU A 368 3.84 11.29 0.00
CA LEU A 368 2.58 10.81 0.57
C LEU A 368 2.78 10.31 2.01
N VAL A 369 3.85 9.58 2.28
CA VAL A 369 4.18 9.12 3.64
C VAL A 369 4.42 10.32 4.54
N SER A 370 5.24 11.29 4.12
CA SER A 370 5.51 12.52 4.88
C SER A 370 4.24 13.31 5.16
N GLY A 371 3.37 13.48 4.16
CA GLY A 371 2.09 14.17 4.32
C GLY A 371 1.16 13.51 5.34
N GLN A 372 1.07 12.17 5.32
CA GLN A 372 0.27 11.42 6.30
C GLN A 372 0.84 11.54 7.73
N ILE A 373 2.16 11.56 7.88
CA ILE A 373 2.82 11.76 9.17
C ILE A 373 2.51 13.16 9.71
N GLN A 374 2.70 14.20 8.90
CA GLN A 374 2.46 15.59 9.28
C GLN A 374 0.99 15.81 9.67
N GLY A 375 0.05 15.29 8.86
CA GLY A 375 -1.37 15.35 9.16
C GLY A 375 -1.73 14.63 10.47
N GLY A 376 -1.16 13.44 10.71
CA GLY A 376 -1.35 12.70 11.96
C GLY A 376 -0.79 13.42 13.17
N ILE A 377 0.37 14.07 13.05
CA ILE A 377 0.97 14.90 14.11
C ILE A 377 0.08 16.10 14.42
N ALA A 378 -0.41 16.81 13.39
CA ALA A 378 -1.32 17.94 13.57
C ALA A 378 -2.59 17.53 14.32
N MET A 379 -3.19 16.39 13.98
CA MET A 379 -4.32 15.84 14.75
C MET A 379 -3.93 15.47 16.18
N GLY A 380 -2.74 14.91 16.40
CA GLY A 380 -2.24 14.59 17.74
C GLY A 380 -2.04 15.83 18.61
N ILE A 381 -1.51 16.90 18.04
CA ILE A 381 -1.36 18.21 18.71
C ILE A 381 -2.73 18.79 19.05
N GLY A 382 -3.67 18.76 18.07
CA GLY A 382 -5.05 19.19 18.29
C GLY A 382 -5.69 18.48 19.47
N HIS A 383 -5.66 17.15 19.44
CA HIS A 383 -6.24 16.32 20.51
C HIS A 383 -5.60 16.58 21.89
N ALA A 384 -4.27 16.81 21.93
CA ALA A 384 -3.57 16.97 23.19
C ALA A 384 -3.69 18.38 23.80
N LEU A 385 -3.78 19.44 22.96
CA LEU A 385 -3.59 20.83 23.42
C LEU A 385 -4.80 21.75 23.18
N TYR A 386 -5.66 21.46 22.18
CA TYR A 386 -6.68 22.41 21.73
C TYR A 386 -8.10 21.87 21.73
N GLU A 387 -8.29 20.62 21.31
CA GLU A 387 -9.61 20.07 21.09
C GLU A 387 -10.25 19.64 22.41
N TYR A 388 -11.40 20.24 22.72
CA TYR A 388 -12.14 19.92 23.94
C TYR A 388 -13.64 19.79 23.61
N LEU A 389 -14.19 18.61 23.81
CA LEU A 389 -15.59 18.30 23.68
C LEU A 389 -16.11 17.81 25.03
N PRO A 390 -16.68 18.71 25.87
CA PRO A 390 -17.17 18.31 27.18
C PRO A 390 -18.38 17.37 27.06
N LEU A 391 -18.46 16.40 27.96
CA LEU A 391 -19.61 15.52 28.12
C LEU A 391 -20.46 16.05 29.29
N TYR A 392 -21.68 16.43 28.96
CA TYR A 392 -22.69 16.91 29.93
C TYR A 392 -23.87 15.91 30.00
N GLU A 393 -24.71 16.01 31.04
CA GLU A 393 -25.91 15.17 31.20
C GLU A 393 -26.88 15.29 30.03
N ASP A 394 -26.98 16.47 29.42
CA ASP A 394 -27.85 16.77 28.27
C ASP A 394 -27.19 16.48 26.89
N GLY A 395 -26.05 15.85 26.90
CA GLY A 395 -25.33 15.40 25.70
C GLY A 395 -23.96 16.01 25.50
N PRO A 396 -23.18 15.46 24.56
CA PRO A 396 -21.82 15.92 24.30
C PRO A 396 -21.81 17.33 23.72
N GLY A 397 -20.88 18.13 24.21
CA GLY A 397 -20.52 19.42 23.64
C GLY A 397 -21.46 20.57 23.90
N ASN A 398 -22.56 20.39 24.56
CA ASN A 398 -23.53 21.44 24.91
C ASN A 398 -23.21 22.87 24.42
N GLY A 399 -23.37 23.13 23.13
CA GLY A 399 -23.06 24.38 22.44
C GLY A 399 -21.59 24.50 21.94
N THR A 400 -20.73 23.49 22.09
CA THR A 400 -19.36 23.45 21.55
C THR A 400 -19.18 22.45 20.40
N TRP A 401 -20.28 21.87 19.93
CA TRP A 401 -20.30 20.83 18.89
C TRP A 401 -20.22 21.37 17.44
N ASN A 402 -20.02 22.65 17.26
CA ASN A 402 -19.82 23.29 15.95
C ASN A 402 -18.43 23.94 15.87
N PHE A 403 -17.91 24.10 14.66
CA PHE A 403 -16.57 24.67 14.41
C PHE A 403 -16.36 26.11 14.87
N ASN A 404 -17.40 26.84 15.27
CA ASN A 404 -17.24 28.17 15.88
C ASN A 404 -16.74 28.10 17.32
N ARG A 405 -16.93 26.99 17.99
CA ARG A 405 -16.59 26.80 19.42
C ARG A 405 -15.66 25.61 19.65
N TYR A 406 -15.66 24.61 18.78
CA TYR A 406 -14.73 23.50 18.81
C TYR A 406 -13.43 23.92 18.12
N HIS A 407 -12.38 24.06 18.88
CA HIS A 407 -11.10 24.57 18.37
C HIS A 407 -10.29 23.46 17.72
N LEU A 408 -10.21 23.48 16.38
CA LEU A 408 -9.21 22.72 15.64
C LEU A 408 -7.92 23.54 15.54
N PRO A 409 -6.73 22.90 15.62
CA PRO A 409 -5.48 23.63 15.49
C PRO A 409 -5.36 24.31 14.12
N ARG A 410 -4.88 25.53 14.10
CA ARG A 410 -4.59 26.28 12.87
C ARG A 410 -3.21 25.92 12.36
N ALA A 411 -2.95 26.19 11.08
CA ALA A 411 -1.63 25.93 10.50
C ALA A 411 -0.49 26.61 11.27
N SER A 412 -0.72 27.81 11.81
CA SER A 412 0.26 28.54 12.63
C SER A 412 0.50 27.95 14.03
N GLU A 413 -0.34 27.02 14.48
CA GLU A 413 -0.24 26.39 15.80
C GLU A 413 0.44 25.01 15.73
N VAL A 414 0.66 24.49 14.51
CA VAL A 414 1.27 23.18 14.21
C VAL A 414 2.46 23.29 13.25
N ALA A 415 2.87 24.51 12.87
CA ALA A 415 3.95 24.77 11.91
C ALA A 415 5.34 24.55 12.51
#